data_08cbd1de782ab151edbbac5a138d389c
#
_entry.id   08cbd1de782ab151edbbac5a138d389c
#
_cell.length_a   1.000
_cell.length_b   1.000
_cell.length_c   1.000
_cell.angle_alpha   90.00
_cell.angle_beta   90.00
_cell.angle_gamma   90.00
#
_symmetry.space_group_name_H-M   'P 1'
#
loop_
_entity.id
_entity.type
_entity.pdbx_description
1 polymer ?
#
loop_
_entity_poly.entity_id
_entity_poly.type
_entity_poly.pdbx_seq_one_letter_code
_entity_poly.pdbx_strand_id
1 'polypeptide(L)'
;MNSDEYKKHGGKFGIGEPNINFAKYFIGNSYLNPLTDMNKTNLFIANVTFEPGCRNNWHIHKATHGGGQILICVDGEGWYQEEGKEAVSLKPGMVITISANVKHWHGAKKDSWFSHIAVEVPGENTSNEWCEKVTDEEYDKLPE
;
A
#
# COMPACT_ATOMS: atom_id res chain seq x y z
N MET A 1 18.46 -7.54 3.39
CA MET A 1 17.72 -8.59 2.64
C MET A 1 17.42 -8.07 1.25
N ASN A 2 17.78 -8.77 0.21
CA ASN A 2 17.46 -8.43 -1.16
C ASN A 2 16.11 -9.05 -1.57
N SER A 3 15.65 -8.75 -2.79
CA SER A 3 14.34 -9.22 -3.26
C SER A 3 14.24 -10.75 -3.33
N ASP A 4 15.33 -11.43 -3.70
CA ASP A 4 15.33 -12.89 -3.78
C ASP A 4 15.23 -13.53 -2.39
N GLU A 5 15.92 -12.94 -1.41
CA GLU A 5 15.82 -13.38 -0.02
C GLU A 5 14.43 -13.12 0.53
N TYR A 6 13.87 -11.96 0.24
CA TYR A 6 12.52 -11.62 0.69
C TYR A 6 11.46 -12.53 0.04
N LYS A 7 11.64 -12.92 -1.22
CA LYS A 7 10.73 -13.88 -1.89
C LYS A 7 10.66 -15.22 -1.16
N LYS A 8 11.76 -15.64 -0.54
CA LYS A 8 11.80 -16.90 0.22
C LYS A 8 11.12 -16.78 1.57
N HIS A 9 11.16 -15.61 2.19
CA HIS A 9 10.71 -15.39 3.57
C HIS A 9 9.52 -14.43 3.66
N GLY A 10 9.33 -13.60 2.66
CA GLY A 10 8.47 -12.45 2.68
C GLY A 10 7.03 -12.75 2.36
N GLY A 11 6.31 -13.09 3.39
CA GLY A 11 4.88 -13.20 3.29
C GLY A 11 4.41 -14.47 2.61
N LYS A 12 3.33 -14.99 3.11
CA LYS A 12 2.72 -16.26 2.64
C LYS A 12 2.03 -16.09 1.29
N PHE A 13 1.80 -14.85 0.86
CA PHE A 13 1.04 -14.56 -0.35
C PHE A 13 1.92 -14.29 -1.56
N GLY A 14 3.24 -14.24 -1.38
CA GLY A 14 4.18 -13.97 -2.46
C GLY A 14 4.22 -12.50 -2.89
N ILE A 15 5.37 -12.05 -3.38
CA ILE A 15 5.55 -10.65 -3.77
C ILE A 15 5.11 -10.36 -5.20
N GLY A 16 4.98 -11.38 -6.05
CA GLY A 16 4.55 -11.19 -7.44
C GLY A 16 5.63 -10.52 -8.29
N GLU A 17 5.19 -9.70 -9.22
CA GLU A 17 6.04 -9.04 -10.19
C GLU A 17 6.30 -7.58 -9.83
N PRO A 18 7.39 -6.98 -10.35
CA PRO A 18 7.62 -5.55 -10.17
C PRO A 18 6.40 -4.74 -10.59
N ASN A 19 6.05 -3.75 -9.80
CA ASN A 19 4.88 -2.91 -10.00
C ASN A 19 5.17 -1.82 -11.04
N ILE A 20 5.28 -2.21 -12.29
CA ILE A 20 5.70 -1.32 -13.38
C ILE A 20 4.62 -0.31 -13.74
N ASN A 21 3.37 -0.75 -13.79
CA ASN A 21 2.26 0.08 -14.26
C ASN A 21 2.00 1.30 -13.37
N PHE A 22 2.31 1.20 -12.09
CA PHE A 22 2.11 2.28 -11.12
C PHE A 22 3.42 2.88 -10.60
N ALA A 23 4.55 2.49 -11.19
CA ALA A 23 5.87 2.90 -10.68
C ALA A 23 6.04 4.41 -10.57
N LYS A 24 5.43 5.17 -11.48
CA LYS A 24 5.48 6.65 -11.45
C LYS A 24 4.81 7.27 -10.23
N TYR A 25 3.99 6.50 -9.51
CA TYR A 25 3.30 6.97 -8.30
C TYR A 25 3.97 6.49 -7.01
N PHE A 26 5.17 5.90 -7.12
CA PHE A 26 5.92 5.38 -5.98
C PHE A 26 7.32 5.96 -5.98
N ILE A 27 7.87 6.15 -4.79
CA ILE A 27 9.30 6.38 -4.59
C ILE A 27 9.87 5.04 -4.12
N GLY A 28 10.89 4.54 -4.80
CA GLY A 28 11.47 3.23 -4.52
C GLY A 28 10.78 2.11 -5.31
N ASN A 29 11.13 0.89 -4.98
CA ASN A 29 10.66 -0.29 -5.70
C ASN A 29 9.54 -1.00 -4.94
N SER A 30 8.50 -1.36 -5.67
CA SER A 30 7.37 -2.11 -5.13
C SER A 30 7.00 -3.26 -6.05
N TYR A 31 6.20 -4.17 -5.52
CA TYR A 31 5.78 -5.40 -6.21
C TYR A 31 4.29 -5.58 -5.99
N LEU A 32 3.64 -6.16 -6.98
CA LEU A 32 2.19 -6.37 -6.96
C LEU A 32 1.90 -7.83 -7.30
N ASN A 33 1.11 -8.48 -6.46
CA ASN A 33 0.68 -9.85 -6.68
C ASN A 33 -0.84 -9.94 -6.54
N PRO A 34 -1.60 -9.86 -7.64
CA PRO A 34 -3.05 -10.03 -7.60
C PRO A 34 -3.40 -11.43 -7.07
N LEU A 35 -4.35 -11.49 -6.14
CA LEU A 35 -4.75 -12.74 -5.49
C LEU A 35 -6.13 -13.22 -5.96
N THR A 36 -6.93 -12.33 -6.55
CA THR A 36 -8.25 -12.69 -7.05
C THR A 36 -8.28 -12.73 -8.57
N ASP A 37 -9.14 -13.59 -9.10
CA ASP A 37 -9.40 -13.67 -10.53
C ASP A 37 -10.63 -12.80 -10.84
N MET A 38 -10.42 -11.72 -11.56
CA MET A 38 -11.48 -10.76 -11.91
C MET A 38 -12.50 -11.33 -12.92
N ASN A 39 -12.23 -12.52 -13.45
CA ASN A 39 -13.23 -13.24 -14.26
C ASN A 39 -14.22 -14.00 -13.39
N LYS A 40 -13.89 -14.22 -12.12
CA LYS A 40 -14.72 -14.98 -11.18
C LYS A 40 -15.36 -14.11 -10.12
N THR A 41 -14.77 -12.95 -9.82
CA THR A 41 -15.28 -12.02 -8.82
C THR A 41 -14.95 -10.60 -9.23
N ASN A 42 -15.77 -9.64 -8.81
CA ASN A 42 -15.48 -8.23 -9.02
C ASN A 42 -14.73 -7.60 -7.84
N LEU A 43 -14.28 -8.41 -6.88
CA LEU A 43 -13.51 -7.92 -5.74
C LEU A 43 -12.02 -8.08 -6.01
N PHE A 44 -11.33 -6.95 -6.14
CA PHE A 44 -9.87 -6.96 -6.36
C PHE A 44 -9.14 -7.03 -5.03
N ILE A 45 -8.32 -8.07 -4.87
CA ILE A 45 -7.45 -8.28 -3.71
C ILE A 45 -6.05 -8.57 -4.24
N ALA A 46 -5.07 -7.86 -3.70
CA ALA A 46 -3.67 -8.04 -4.10
C ALA A 46 -2.75 -7.94 -2.88
N ASN A 47 -1.63 -8.66 -2.94
CA ASN A 47 -0.54 -8.45 -2.01
C ASN A 47 0.40 -7.41 -2.60
N VAL A 48 0.64 -6.33 -1.87
CA VAL A 48 1.52 -5.24 -2.28
C VAL A 48 2.74 -5.26 -1.38
N THR A 49 3.92 -5.29 -1.99
CA THR A 49 5.19 -5.36 -1.26
C THR A 49 6.05 -4.17 -1.58
N PHE A 50 6.63 -3.57 -0.55
CA PHE A 50 7.47 -2.38 -0.63
C PHE A 50 8.87 -2.73 -0.14
N GLU A 51 9.89 -2.38 -0.92
CA GLU A 51 11.27 -2.42 -0.43
C GLU A 51 11.49 -1.37 0.67
N PRO A 52 12.51 -1.52 1.51
CA PRO A 52 12.80 -0.51 2.56
C PRO A 52 12.82 0.90 2.00
N GLY A 53 12.08 1.81 2.64
CA GLY A 53 11.98 3.20 2.21
C GLY A 53 11.00 3.49 1.09
N CYS A 54 10.46 2.47 0.44
CA CYS A 54 9.50 2.66 -0.64
C CYS A 54 8.15 3.09 -0.09
N ARG A 55 7.53 4.06 -0.76
CA ARG A 55 6.19 4.55 -0.42
C ARG A 55 5.47 5.03 -1.66
N ASN A 56 4.14 5.00 -1.62
CA ASN A 56 3.36 5.58 -2.70
C ASN A 56 3.13 7.08 -2.47
N ASN A 57 2.68 7.76 -3.51
CA ASN A 57 2.29 9.15 -3.42
C ASN A 57 1.05 9.30 -2.57
N TRP A 58 0.81 10.50 -2.06
CA TRP A 58 -0.50 10.88 -1.55
C TRP A 58 -1.54 10.56 -2.61
N HIS A 59 -2.66 9.96 -2.21
CA HIS A 59 -3.72 9.61 -3.15
C HIS A 59 -5.07 9.48 -2.46
N ILE A 60 -6.13 9.42 -3.29
CA ILE A 60 -7.50 9.37 -2.82
C ILE A 60 -8.23 8.29 -3.60
N HIS A 61 -8.91 7.39 -2.91
CA HIS A 61 -9.86 6.48 -3.51
C HIS A 61 -11.24 7.14 -3.49
N LYS A 62 -11.66 7.69 -4.64
CA LYS A 62 -12.90 8.45 -4.73
C LYS A 62 -14.10 7.54 -4.95
N ALA A 63 -15.22 7.88 -4.34
CA ALA A 63 -16.49 7.22 -4.57
C ALA A 63 -17.61 8.14 -4.11
N THR A 64 -18.79 8.00 -4.73
CA THR A 64 -19.98 8.72 -4.28
C THR A 64 -20.73 7.94 -3.22
N HIS A 65 -20.53 6.60 -3.18
CA HIS A 65 -21.09 5.72 -2.16
C HIS A 65 -20.18 4.49 -2.04
N GLY A 66 -19.97 4.01 -0.82
CA GLY A 66 -19.07 2.90 -0.57
C GLY A 66 -17.63 3.25 -0.94
N GLY A 67 -16.89 2.30 -1.47
CA GLY A 67 -15.49 2.51 -1.90
C GLY A 67 -14.51 2.54 -0.75
N GLY A 68 -13.30 3.00 -1.06
CA GLY A 68 -12.18 2.99 -0.13
C GLY A 68 -11.31 1.75 -0.29
N GLN A 69 -10.44 1.53 0.68
CA GLN A 69 -9.50 0.41 0.63
C GLN A 69 -9.27 -0.12 2.04
N ILE A 70 -9.05 -1.42 2.14
CA ILE A 70 -8.66 -2.05 3.40
C ILE A 70 -7.25 -2.59 3.23
N LEU A 71 -6.36 -2.28 4.20
CA LEU A 71 -5.01 -2.82 4.25
C LEU A 71 -4.96 -3.85 5.38
N ILE A 72 -4.48 -5.05 5.05
CA ILE A 72 -4.23 -6.11 6.02
C ILE A 72 -2.72 -6.33 6.04
N CYS A 73 -2.05 -5.92 7.12
CA CYS A 73 -0.60 -6.00 7.23
C CYS A 73 -0.18 -7.44 7.49
N VAL A 74 0.69 -7.97 6.64
CA VAL A 74 1.05 -9.40 6.69
C VAL A 74 2.52 -9.66 6.99
N ASP A 75 3.42 -8.71 6.65
CA ASP A 75 4.85 -8.91 6.87
C ASP A 75 5.61 -7.59 6.93
N GLY A 76 6.64 -7.53 7.76
CA GLY A 76 7.48 -6.35 7.93
C GLY A 76 6.77 -5.19 8.59
N GLU A 77 7.39 -4.02 8.55
CA GLU A 77 6.86 -2.81 9.17
C GLU A 77 6.72 -1.67 8.17
N GLY A 78 5.66 -0.91 8.32
CA GLY A 78 5.36 0.19 7.42
C GLY A 78 4.72 1.37 8.11
N TRP A 79 4.27 2.32 7.29
CA TRP A 79 3.59 3.54 7.70
C TRP A 79 2.29 3.72 6.94
N TYR A 80 1.31 4.30 7.61
CA TYR A 80 0.09 4.82 7.01
C TYR A 80 -0.17 6.22 7.58
N GLN A 81 -0.52 7.16 6.71
CA GLN A 81 -0.83 8.52 7.16
C GLN A 81 -1.98 9.12 6.36
N GLU A 82 -2.95 9.67 7.05
CA GLU A 82 -3.99 10.52 6.49
C GLU A 82 -3.53 11.97 6.53
N GLU A 83 -3.93 12.75 5.54
CA GLU A 83 -3.63 14.18 5.51
C GLU A 83 -4.15 14.87 6.78
N GLY A 84 -3.29 15.65 7.41
CA GLY A 84 -3.61 16.38 8.63
C GLY A 84 -3.51 15.57 9.92
N LYS A 85 -3.09 14.31 9.84
CA LYS A 85 -2.96 13.44 11.01
C LYS A 85 -1.54 12.91 11.12
N GLU A 86 -1.21 12.37 12.29
CA GLU A 86 0.08 11.72 12.50
C GLU A 86 0.13 10.37 11.77
N ALA A 87 1.33 9.98 11.34
CA ALA A 87 1.54 8.68 10.74
C ALA A 87 1.33 7.56 11.77
N VAL A 88 0.73 6.47 11.30
CA VAL A 88 0.49 5.27 12.10
C VAL A 88 1.52 4.22 11.72
N SER A 89 2.19 3.66 12.72
CA SER A 89 3.14 2.56 12.53
C SER A 89 2.38 1.27 12.26
N LEU A 90 2.72 0.60 11.17
CA LEU A 90 2.04 -0.63 10.75
C LEU A 90 2.90 -1.85 11.06
N LYS A 91 2.27 -2.89 11.61
CA LYS A 91 2.90 -4.18 11.93
C LYS A 91 1.99 -5.31 11.48
N PRO A 92 2.54 -6.53 11.28
CA PRO A 92 1.73 -7.68 10.91
C PRO A 92 0.55 -7.88 11.88
N GLY A 93 -0.61 -8.18 11.31
CA GLY A 93 -1.85 -8.36 12.06
C GLY A 93 -2.72 -7.12 12.16
N MET A 94 -2.21 -5.94 11.83
CA MET A 94 -3.01 -4.73 11.82
C MET A 94 -3.89 -4.66 10.57
N VAL A 95 -5.09 -4.16 10.74
CA VAL A 95 -6.05 -3.91 9.66
C VAL A 95 -6.40 -2.43 9.67
N ILE A 96 -6.20 -1.77 8.55
CA ILE A 96 -6.51 -0.36 8.38
C ILE A 96 -7.65 -0.23 7.38
N THR A 97 -8.74 0.37 7.82
CA THR A 97 -9.87 0.69 6.94
C THR A 97 -9.73 2.14 6.49
N ILE A 98 -9.51 2.32 5.18
CA ILE A 98 -9.36 3.63 4.59
C ILE A 98 -10.68 3.97 3.90
N SER A 99 -11.40 4.95 4.46
CA SER A 99 -12.66 5.38 3.87
C SER A 99 -12.45 6.04 2.52
N ALA A 100 -13.44 5.95 1.64
CA ALA A 100 -13.40 6.66 0.37
C ALA A 100 -13.22 8.17 0.62
N ASN A 101 -12.56 8.82 -0.33
CA ASN A 101 -12.36 10.27 -0.35
C ASN A 101 -11.37 10.80 0.70
N VAL A 102 -10.62 9.92 1.35
CA VAL A 102 -9.58 10.31 2.31
C VAL A 102 -8.23 10.35 1.59
N LYS A 103 -7.55 11.49 1.67
CA LYS A 103 -6.20 11.64 1.14
C LYS A 103 -5.19 11.01 2.09
N HIS A 104 -4.39 10.08 1.59
CA HIS A 104 -3.48 9.28 2.41
C HIS A 104 -2.32 8.74 1.59
N TRP A 105 -1.35 8.17 2.29
CA TRP A 105 -0.29 7.36 1.69
C TRP A 105 0.08 6.21 2.63
N HIS A 106 0.77 5.22 2.10
CA HIS A 106 1.36 4.14 2.89
C HIS A 106 2.65 3.64 2.22
N GLY A 107 3.45 2.92 3.00
CA GLY A 107 4.72 2.43 2.51
C GLY A 107 5.51 1.73 3.60
N ALA A 108 6.74 1.31 3.24
CA ALA A 108 7.66 0.64 4.15
C ALA A 108 8.40 1.62 5.05
N LYS A 109 8.83 1.13 6.21
CA LYS A 109 9.79 1.87 7.03
C LYS A 109 11.18 1.82 6.35
N LYS A 110 12.07 2.72 6.76
CA LYS A 110 13.40 2.86 6.15
C LYS A 110 14.21 1.58 6.10
N ASP A 111 14.12 0.78 7.15
CA ASP A 111 14.95 -0.41 7.33
C ASP A 111 14.16 -1.70 7.24
N SER A 112 12.95 -1.66 6.73
CA SER A 112 12.09 -2.84 6.69
C SER A 112 11.41 -2.99 5.34
N TRP A 113 11.39 -4.20 4.83
CA TRP A 113 10.43 -4.60 3.81
C TRP A 113 9.04 -4.55 4.45
N PHE A 114 8.04 -4.32 3.65
CA PHE A 114 6.66 -4.26 4.14
C PHE A 114 5.71 -4.83 3.10
N SER A 115 4.83 -5.72 3.54
CA SER A 115 3.79 -6.27 2.67
C SER A 115 2.43 -6.15 3.35
N HIS A 116 1.43 -5.76 2.57
CA HIS A 116 0.05 -5.76 3.01
C HIS A 116 -0.87 -6.30 1.92
N ILE A 117 -1.96 -6.91 2.33
CA ILE A 117 -3.06 -7.23 1.43
C ILE A 117 -3.85 -5.95 1.24
N ALA A 118 -4.12 -5.59 0.00
CA ALA A 118 -4.99 -4.48 -0.34
C ALA A 118 -6.31 -5.04 -0.86
N VAL A 119 -7.40 -4.61 -0.24
CA VAL A 119 -8.75 -4.96 -0.65
C VAL A 119 -9.42 -3.71 -1.17
N GLU A 120 -9.75 -3.68 -2.47
CA GLU A 120 -10.51 -2.58 -3.06
C GLU A 120 -11.98 -2.74 -2.72
N VAL A 121 -12.52 -1.82 -1.91
CA VAL A 121 -13.92 -1.89 -1.50
C VAL A 121 -14.81 -1.44 -2.65
N PRO A 122 -15.79 -2.26 -3.07
CA PRO A 122 -16.69 -1.84 -4.15
C PRO A 122 -17.50 -0.60 -3.77
N GLY A 123 -17.76 0.25 -4.76
CA GLY A 123 -18.50 1.48 -4.55
C GLY A 123 -19.07 2.01 -5.85
N GLU A 124 -19.76 3.15 -5.76
CA GLU A 124 -20.37 3.84 -6.90
C GLU A 124 -19.49 4.98 -7.38
N ASN A 125 -19.32 5.08 -8.70
CA ASN A 125 -18.51 6.13 -9.35
C ASN A 125 -17.08 6.18 -8.78
N THR A 126 -16.46 5.02 -8.66
CA THR A 126 -15.13 4.89 -8.09
C THR A 126 -14.06 5.36 -9.07
N SER A 127 -13.05 6.04 -8.54
CA SER A 127 -11.85 6.43 -9.28
C SER A 127 -10.71 6.67 -8.31
N ASN A 128 -9.49 6.66 -8.81
CA ASN A 128 -8.32 6.99 -8.00
C ASN A 128 -7.73 8.31 -8.46
N GLU A 129 -7.41 9.17 -7.50
CA GLU A 129 -6.70 10.41 -7.78
C GLU A 129 -5.31 10.32 -7.15
N TRP A 130 -4.28 10.37 -7.99
CA TRP A 130 -2.89 10.40 -7.54
C TRP A 130 -2.48 11.85 -7.33
N CYS A 131 -1.94 12.12 -6.16
CA CYS A 131 -1.55 13.46 -5.73
C CYS A 131 -0.03 13.58 -5.66
N GLU A 132 0.47 14.50 -4.85
CA GLU A 132 1.91 14.78 -4.74
C GLU A 132 2.67 13.61 -4.09
N LYS A 133 3.98 13.60 -4.32
CA LYS A 133 4.88 12.64 -3.69
C LYS A 133 4.99 12.93 -2.20
N VAL A 134 5.21 11.88 -1.41
CA VAL A 134 5.67 12.01 -0.03
C VAL A 134 7.17 12.29 -0.12
N THR A 135 7.57 13.51 0.13
CA THR A 135 8.97 13.92 -0.02
C THR A 135 9.88 13.22 0.97
N ASP A 136 11.16 13.12 0.63
CA ASP A 136 12.16 12.58 1.57
C ASP A 136 12.15 13.39 2.87
N GLU A 137 11.97 14.72 2.78
CA GLU A 137 11.91 15.58 3.95
C GLU A 137 10.74 15.19 4.88
N GLU A 138 9.54 15.00 4.33
CA GLU A 138 8.37 14.54 5.12
C GLU A 138 8.61 13.16 5.71
N TYR A 139 9.11 12.25 4.89
CA TYR A 139 9.34 10.87 5.28
C TYR A 139 10.40 10.76 6.39
N ASP A 140 11.49 11.54 6.28
CA ASP A 140 12.58 11.50 7.26
C ASP A 140 12.21 12.07 8.62
N LYS A 141 11.11 12.82 8.72
CA LYS A 141 10.60 13.34 10.00
C LYS A 141 9.80 12.30 10.78
N LEU A 142 9.48 11.17 10.18
CA LEU A 142 8.71 10.12 10.86
C LEU A 142 9.56 9.48 11.95
N PRO A 143 8.94 9.06 13.07
CA PRO A 143 9.68 8.32 14.11
C PRO A 143 10.25 7.02 13.57
N GLU A 144 11.30 6.54 14.19
CA GLU A 144 11.89 5.26 13.83
C GLU A 144 11.08 4.07 14.34
#